data_b050995d509206322817cabce7d245f0
#
_entry.id   b050995d509206322817cabce7d245f0
#
_cell.length_a   1.000
_cell.length_b   1.000
_cell.length_c   1.000
_cell.angle_alpha   90.00
_cell.angle_beta   90.00
_cell.angle_gamma   90.00
#
_symmetry.space_group_name_H-M   'P 1'
#
loop_
_entity.id
_entity.type
_entity.pdbx_description
1 polymer ?
#
loop_
_entity_poly.entity_id
_entity_poly.type
_entity_poly.pdbx_seq_one_letter_code
_entity_poly.pdbx_strand_id
1 'polypeptide(L)'
;MIKEFQGEFRWLSNFAPCKVFYEGLVYGSVENAYQAAKTNDQKDKLKMSTLSSGEAKRFGRKIVVRDDWDDDKLRVMEELLCIKFSQEPYISKLLGTGSCQIQEGNRWGDKFWGVCLKTGEGKNNLGLLIMNIRGRIKKIQKSN
;
A
#
# COMPACT_ATOMS: atom_id res chain seq x y z
N MET A 1 18.32 1.31 -8.03
CA MET A 1 17.30 1.65 -7.01
C MET A 1 16.02 2.16 -7.68
N ILE A 2 14.89 1.67 -7.23
CA ILE A 2 13.57 2.20 -7.64
C ILE A 2 13.30 3.41 -6.75
N LYS A 3 13.27 4.60 -7.33
CA LYS A 3 13.18 5.86 -6.58
C LYS A 3 11.76 6.37 -6.36
N GLU A 4 10.81 5.97 -7.21
CA GLU A 4 9.42 6.41 -7.12
C GLU A 4 8.50 5.42 -7.83
N PHE A 5 7.21 5.43 -7.47
CA PHE A 5 6.23 4.50 -8.00
C PHE A 5 5.47 5.12 -9.20
N GLN A 6 6.22 5.51 -10.21
CA GLN A 6 5.69 6.12 -11.43
C GLN A 6 6.23 5.36 -12.66
N GLY A 7 5.62 5.62 -13.82
CA GLY A 7 6.05 5.01 -15.08
C GLY A 7 6.01 3.48 -15.02
N GLU A 8 7.10 2.84 -15.36
CA GLU A 8 7.22 1.38 -15.36
C GLU A 8 7.04 0.75 -13.96
N PHE A 9 7.18 1.54 -12.89
CA PHE A 9 7.02 1.06 -11.51
C PHE A 9 5.68 1.45 -10.88
N ARG A 10 4.73 1.92 -11.69
CA ARG A 10 3.40 2.32 -11.20
C ARG A 10 2.67 1.18 -10.48
N TRP A 11 2.95 -0.06 -10.85
CA TRP A 11 2.37 -1.24 -10.20
C TRP A 11 2.70 -1.36 -8.72
N LEU A 12 3.77 -0.70 -8.25
CA LEU A 12 4.12 -0.64 -6.83
C LEU A 12 3.22 0.31 -6.02
N SER A 13 2.57 1.26 -6.70
CA SER A 13 1.69 2.22 -6.03
C SER A 13 0.48 1.54 -5.40
N ASN A 14 0.07 2.01 -4.24
CA ASN A 14 -1.18 1.57 -3.60
C ASN A 14 -2.41 1.90 -4.45
N PHE A 15 -2.27 2.82 -5.41
CA PHE A 15 -3.34 3.18 -6.34
C PHE A 15 -3.53 2.15 -7.45
N ALA A 16 -2.56 1.27 -7.67
CA ALA A 16 -2.64 0.27 -8.74
C ALA A 16 -3.83 -0.66 -8.51
N PRO A 17 -4.62 -0.97 -9.55
CA PRO A 17 -5.79 -1.82 -9.40
C PRO A 17 -5.42 -3.23 -8.94
N CYS A 18 -6.07 -3.70 -7.90
CA CYS A 18 -6.00 -5.10 -7.50
C CYS A 18 -7.19 -5.41 -6.60
N LYS A 19 -7.58 -6.68 -6.56
CA LYS A 19 -8.68 -7.11 -5.73
C LYS A 19 -8.18 -7.32 -4.30
N VAL A 20 -8.71 -6.52 -3.36
CA VAL A 20 -8.34 -6.61 -1.95
C VAL A 20 -9.58 -6.95 -1.14
N PHE A 21 -9.68 -8.22 -0.70
CA PHE A 21 -10.73 -8.64 0.22
C PHE A 21 -10.24 -8.40 1.64
N TYR A 22 -10.91 -7.51 2.36
CA TYR A 22 -10.49 -7.13 3.70
C TYR A 22 -11.68 -6.83 4.59
N GLU A 23 -11.74 -7.50 5.74
CA GLU A 23 -12.81 -7.33 6.73
C GLU A 23 -14.23 -7.40 6.13
N GLY A 24 -14.44 -8.37 5.23
CA GLY A 24 -15.75 -8.66 4.67
C GLY A 24 -16.15 -7.86 3.42
N LEU A 25 -15.31 -6.95 2.95
CA LEU A 25 -15.58 -6.16 1.75
C LEU A 25 -14.45 -6.31 0.73
N VAL A 26 -14.80 -6.14 -0.55
CA VAL A 26 -13.83 -6.17 -1.66
C VAL A 26 -13.54 -4.75 -2.10
N TYR A 27 -12.26 -4.39 -2.10
CA TYR A 27 -11.79 -3.07 -2.52
C TYR A 27 -11.00 -3.19 -3.82
N GLY A 28 -11.01 -2.13 -4.62
CA GLY A 28 -10.35 -2.11 -5.93
C GLY A 28 -8.86 -1.78 -5.90
N SER A 29 -8.31 -1.47 -4.74
CA SER A 29 -6.87 -1.21 -4.57
C SER A 29 -6.51 -1.25 -3.10
N VAL A 30 -5.22 -1.31 -2.82
CA VAL A 30 -4.70 -1.17 -1.45
C VAL A 30 -5.12 0.18 -0.87
N GLU A 31 -5.09 1.25 -1.67
CA GLU A 31 -5.48 2.59 -1.21
C GLU A 31 -6.93 2.62 -0.69
N ASN A 32 -7.87 2.03 -1.43
CA ASN A 32 -9.27 1.97 -1.00
C ASN A 32 -9.41 1.25 0.34
N ALA A 33 -8.79 0.10 0.48
CA ALA A 33 -8.85 -0.69 1.70
C ALA A 33 -8.17 0.01 2.88
N TYR A 34 -7.05 0.69 2.63
CA TYR A 34 -6.31 1.44 3.64
C TYR A 34 -7.16 2.60 4.17
N GLN A 35 -7.78 3.37 3.27
CA GLN A 35 -8.64 4.47 3.67
C GLN A 35 -9.86 3.98 4.45
N ALA A 36 -10.46 2.86 4.02
CA ALA A 36 -11.58 2.26 4.75
C ALA A 36 -11.19 1.80 6.15
N ALA A 37 -9.97 1.29 6.32
CA ALA A 37 -9.49 0.80 7.61
C ALA A 37 -9.33 1.89 8.65
N LYS A 38 -9.28 3.17 8.24
CA LYS A 38 -9.18 4.30 9.16
C LYS A 38 -10.41 4.50 10.04
N THR A 39 -11.56 3.98 9.62
CA THR A 39 -12.85 4.24 10.29
C THR A 39 -13.48 2.95 10.77
N ASN A 40 -14.35 3.08 11.79
CA ASN A 40 -15.21 1.99 12.25
C ASN A 40 -16.62 2.07 11.62
N ASP A 41 -16.91 3.10 10.83
CA ASP A 41 -18.23 3.32 10.23
C ASP A 41 -18.42 2.43 9.00
N GLN A 42 -19.37 1.50 9.09
CA GLN A 42 -19.63 0.54 8.00
C GLN A 42 -20.15 1.21 6.72
N LYS A 43 -20.89 2.32 6.84
CA LYS A 43 -21.38 3.06 5.66
C LYS A 43 -20.21 3.66 4.89
N ASP A 44 -19.25 4.22 5.61
CA ASP A 44 -18.05 4.79 4.99
C ASP A 44 -17.19 3.71 4.35
N LYS A 45 -17.05 2.56 4.99
CA LYS A 45 -16.31 1.43 4.42
C LYS A 45 -16.97 0.94 3.13
N LEU A 46 -18.29 0.80 3.13
CA LEU A 46 -19.04 0.36 1.96
C LEU A 46 -18.89 1.36 0.81
N LYS A 47 -19.02 2.65 1.09
CA LYS A 47 -18.78 3.69 0.10
C LYS A 47 -17.38 3.61 -0.49
N MET A 48 -16.38 3.43 0.39
CA MET A 48 -14.98 3.33 -0.01
C MET A 48 -14.76 2.17 -1.00
N SER A 49 -15.52 1.08 -0.87
CA SER A 49 -15.40 -0.07 -1.76
C SER A 49 -15.86 0.21 -3.19
N THR A 50 -16.61 1.30 -3.42
CA THR A 50 -17.15 1.65 -4.73
C THR A 50 -16.36 2.75 -5.44
N LEU A 51 -15.40 3.36 -4.78
CA LEU A 51 -14.68 4.52 -5.30
C LEU A 51 -13.43 4.11 -6.08
N SER A 52 -12.94 5.01 -6.94
CA SER A 52 -11.61 4.88 -7.51
C SER A 52 -10.55 5.17 -6.43
N SER A 53 -9.30 4.81 -6.67
CA SER A 53 -8.21 5.06 -5.72
C SER A 53 -8.07 6.54 -5.36
N GLY A 54 -8.17 7.43 -6.35
CA GLY A 54 -8.07 8.87 -6.12
C GLY A 54 -9.25 9.41 -5.33
N GLU A 55 -10.46 8.94 -5.64
CA GLU A 55 -11.67 9.30 -4.89
C GLU A 55 -11.59 8.80 -3.45
N ALA A 56 -11.08 7.59 -3.26
CA ALA A 56 -10.90 7.02 -1.93
C ALA A 56 -9.96 7.86 -1.07
N LYS A 57 -8.86 8.31 -1.65
CA LYS A 57 -7.90 9.17 -0.93
C LYS A 57 -8.56 10.49 -0.51
N ARG A 58 -9.35 11.11 -1.39
CA ARG A 58 -10.06 12.35 -1.07
C ARG A 58 -11.14 12.12 -0.01
N PHE A 59 -11.93 11.06 -0.14
CA PHE A 59 -12.98 10.74 0.82
C PHE A 59 -12.39 10.41 2.20
N GLY A 60 -11.21 9.80 2.23
CA GLY A 60 -10.50 9.48 3.47
C GLY A 60 -10.15 10.70 4.33
N ARG A 61 -10.12 11.89 3.73
CA ARG A 61 -9.89 13.14 4.47
C ARG A 61 -11.14 13.64 5.20
N LYS A 62 -12.30 13.10 4.87
CA LYS A 62 -13.60 13.55 5.39
C LYS A 62 -14.19 12.62 6.44
N ILE A 63 -13.68 11.40 6.55
CA ILE A 63 -14.22 10.40 7.48
C ILE A 63 -13.69 10.61 8.89
N VAL A 64 -14.42 10.07 9.88
CA VAL A 64 -13.97 10.08 11.26
C VAL A 64 -12.96 8.95 11.45
N VAL A 65 -11.72 9.33 11.76
CA VAL A 65 -10.62 8.38 11.95
C VAL A 65 -10.71 7.79 13.35
N ARG A 66 -10.59 6.47 13.46
CA ARG A 66 -10.60 5.80 14.77
C ARG A 66 -9.40 6.20 15.63
N ASP A 67 -9.59 6.23 16.94
CA ASP A 67 -8.61 6.79 17.87
C ASP A 67 -7.27 6.06 17.88
N ASP A 68 -7.27 4.77 17.61
CA ASP A 68 -6.07 3.91 17.64
C ASP A 68 -5.37 3.81 16.27
N TRP A 69 -5.78 4.62 15.29
CA TRP A 69 -5.27 4.50 13.93
C TRP A 69 -3.76 4.66 13.82
N ASP A 70 -3.19 5.66 14.48
CA ASP A 70 -1.75 5.90 14.38
C ASP A 70 -0.91 4.75 14.93
N ASP A 71 -1.45 4.01 15.92
CA ASP A 71 -0.79 2.85 16.48
C ASP A 71 -0.94 1.60 15.61
N ASP A 72 -1.96 1.57 14.73
CA ASP A 72 -2.34 0.38 13.99
C ASP A 72 -2.04 0.44 12.48
N LYS A 73 -1.79 1.62 11.95
CA LYS A 73 -1.70 1.81 10.48
C LYS A 73 -0.58 1.01 9.81
N LEU A 74 0.54 0.79 10.49
CA LEU A 74 1.64 -0.01 9.93
C LEU A 74 1.23 -1.47 9.79
N ARG A 75 0.55 -2.02 10.79
CA ARG A 75 0.04 -3.39 10.75
C ARG A 75 -0.97 -3.57 9.62
N VAL A 76 -1.89 -2.61 9.50
CA VAL A 76 -2.91 -2.63 8.45
C VAL A 76 -2.24 -2.60 7.07
N MET A 77 -1.31 -1.68 6.86
CA MET A 77 -0.62 -1.57 5.57
C MET A 77 0.10 -2.87 5.22
N GLU A 78 0.77 -3.48 6.19
CA GLU A 78 1.46 -4.74 5.95
C GLU A 78 0.49 -5.84 5.51
N GLU A 79 -0.66 -5.97 6.17
CA GLU A 79 -1.68 -6.96 5.80
C GLU A 79 -2.18 -6.72 4.37
N LEU A 80 -2.48 -5.47 4.02
CA LEU A 80 -2.99 -5.13 2.69
C LEU A 80 -1.96 -5.39 1.60
N LEU A 81 -0.71 -5.07 1.85
CA LEU A 81 0.37 -5.34 0.90
C LEU A 81 0.59 -6.85 0.72
N CYS A 82 0.47 -7.63 1.79
CA CYS A 82 0.53 -9.09 1.68
C CYS A 82 -0.57 -9.64 0.77
N ILE A 83 -1.77 -9.08 0.85
CA ILE A 83 -2.87 -9.47 -0.03
C ILE A 83 -2.53 -9.13 -1.49
N LYS A 84 -2.08 -7.91 -1.75
CA LYS A 84 -1.73 -7.47 -3.11
C LYS A 84 -0.63 -8.35 -3.70
N PHE A 85 0.44 -8.57 -2.96
CA PHE A 85 1.61 -9.29 -3.44
C PHE A 85 1.50 -10.82 -3.31
N SER A 86 0.30 -11.32 -3.00
CA SER A 86 -0.02 -12.75 -3.10
C SER A 86 -0.69 -13.09 -4.44
N GLN A 87 -0.93 -12.11 -5.29
CA GLN A 87 -1.65 -12.31 -6.57
C GLN A 87 -0.83 -11.82 -7.76
N GLU A 88 -1.09 -12.45 -8.91
CA GLU A 88 -0.48 -12.02 -10.17
C GLU A 88 -1.21 -10.81 -10.75
N PRO A 89 -0.53 -9.91 -11.45
CA PRO A 89 0.89 -9.99 -11.85
C PRO A 89 1.85 -9.46 -10.79
N TYR A 90 1.35 -9.06 -9.62
CA TYR A 90 2.13 -8.34 -8.61
C TYR A 90 3.24 -9.20 -7.99
N ILE A 91 2.96 -10.46 -7.70
CA ILE A 91 3.97 -11.35 -7.12
C ILE A 91 5.16 -11.53 -8.07
N SER A 92 4.90 -11.81 -9.34
CA SER A 92 5.96 -11.98 -10.34
C SER A 92 6.75 -10.70 -10.58
N LYS A 93 6.06 -9.57 -10.65
CA LYS A 93 6.72 -8.27 -10.84
C LYS A 93 7.62 -7.92 -9.66
N LEU A 94 7.16 -8.20 -8.43
CA LEU A 94 7.95 -7.92 -7.24
C LEU A 94 9.20 -8.79 -7.20
N LEU A 95 9.05 -10.08 -7.48
CA LEU A 95 10.21 -10.98 -7.55
C LEU A 95 11.18 -10.57 -8.65
N GLY A 96 10.68 -10.03 -9.76
CA GLY A 96 11.50 -9.54 -10.87
C GLY A 96 12.40 -8.36 -10.49
N THR A 97 12.12 -7.65 -9.39
CA THR A 97 12.98 -6.56 -8.92
C THR A 97 14.25 -7.08 -8.23
N GLY A 98 14.35 -8.37 -7.96
CA GLY A 98 15.54 -9.00 -7.38
C GLY A 98 15.84 -8.48 -5.98
N SER A 99 16.99 -7.84 -5.82
CA SER A 99 17.43 -7.25 -4.56
C SER A 99 17.46 -5.72 -4.62
N CYS A 100 16.80 -5.15 -5.61
CA CYS A 100 16.79 -3.71 -5.83
C CYS A 100 16.18 -2.98 -4.62
N GLN A 101 16.77 -1.85 -4.24
CA GLN A 101 16.18 -0.99 -3.21
C GLN A 101 14.90 -0.34 -3.76
N ILE A 102 13.87 -0.31 -2.94
CA ILE A 102 12.55 0.22 -3.31
C ILE A 102 12.21 1.40 -2.42
N GLN A 103 11.97 2.55 -3.01
CA GLN A 103 11.64 3.78 -2.31
C GLN A 103 10.34 4.35 -2.86
N GLU A 104 9.40 4.70 -1.95
CA GLU A 104 8.20 5.46 -2.34
C GLU A 104 8.58 6.94 -2.34
N GLY A 105 9.22 7.38 -3.42
CA GLY A 105 9.55 8.78 -3.60
C GLY A 105 8.33 9.59 -4.00
N ASN A 106 8.15 10.75 -3.38
CA ASN A 106 6.98 11.58 -3.67
C ASN A 106 7.36 13.07 -3.61
N ARG A 107 6.49 13.92 -4.19
CA ARG A 107 6.68 15.38 -4.23
C ARG A 107 5.66 16.13 -3.38
N TRP A 108 4.78 15.40 -2.67
CA TRP A 108 3.74 15.99 -1.82
C TRP A 108 4.11 15.97 -0.32
N GLY A 109 5.35 15.62 0.00
CA GLY A 109 5.87 15.74 1.35
C GLY A 109 5.52 14.62 2.31
N ASP A 110 5.14 13.45 1.81
CA ASP A 110 4.90 12.29 2.66
C ASP A 110 6.23 11.69 3.10
N LYS A 111 6.59 11.93 4.35
CA LYS A 111 7.83 11.45 4.96
C LYS A 111 7.62 10.25 5.87
N PHE A 112 6.37 9.80 6.04
CA PHE A 112 6.09 8.62 6.83
C PHE A 112 6.10 7.36 5.95
N TRP A 113 5.24 7.33 4.92
CA TRP A 113 5.19 6.19 4.01
C TRP A 113 6.33 6.21 3.00
N GLY A 114 6.78 7.37 2.63
CA GLY A 114 7.78 7.52 1.59
C GLY A 114 8.93 8.44 1.96
N VAL A 115 9.54 8.96 0.91
CA VAL A 115 10.67 9.89 0.97
C VAL A 115 10.32 11.10 0.11
N CYS A 116 10.52 12.30 0.65
CA CYS A 116 10.33 13.53 -0.09
C CYS A 116 11.46 13.66 -1.12
N LEU A 117 11.12 13.68 -2.40
CA LEU A 117 12.13 13.77 -3.47
C LEU A 117 12.86 15.12 -3.49
N LYS A 118 12.25 16.15 -2.91
CA LYS A 118 12.88 17.50 -2.85
C LYS A 118 13.97 17.58 -1.78
N THR A 119 13.80 16.89 -0.65
CA THR A 119 14.71 16.98 0.49
C THR A 119 15.53 15.72 0.73
N GLY A 120 15.09 14.59 0.20
CA GLY A 120 15.69 13.28 0.46
C GLY A 120 15.32 12.71 1.82
N GLU A 121 14.40 13.34 2.55
CA GLU A 121 14.01 12.94 3.90
C GLU A 121 12.75 12.09 3.89
N GLY A 122 12.69 11.11 4.79
CA GLY A 122 11.53 10.28 5.00
C GLY A 122 11.88 8.88 5.48
N LYS A 123 10.92 8.23 6.12
CA LYS A 123 11.10 6.90 6.70
C LYS A 123 10.99 5.77 5.69
N ASN A 124 10.33 6.01 4.56
CA ASN A 124 10.11 5.00 3.52
C ASN A 124 9.46 3.71 4.07
N ASN A 125 8.51 3.84 4.97
CA ASN A 125 7.86 2.66 5.57
C ASN A 125 7.22 1.76 4.51
N LEU A 126 6.62 2.34 3.48
CA LEU A 126 5.98 1.57 2.41
C LEU A 126 7.02 0.75 1.64
N GLY A 127 8.11 1.37 1.23
CA GLY A 127 9.18 0.68 0.52
C GLY A 127 9.82 -0.42 1.37
N LEU A 128 10.02 -0.16 2.67
CA LEU A 128 10.58 -1.14 3.60
C LEU A 128 9.66 -2.35 3.76
N LEU A 129 8.35 -2.13 3.90
CA LEU A 129 7.38 -3.22 3.99
C LEU A 129 7.39 -4.07 2.72
N ILE A 130 7.40 -3.43 1.55
CA ILE A 130 7.41 -4.14 0.26
C ILE A 130 8.68 -4.99 0.11
N MET A 131 9.84 -4.43 0.45
CA MET A 131 11.11 -5.19 0.40
C MET A 131 11.09 -6.37 1.37
N ASN A 132 10.51 -6.19 2.56
CA ASN A 132 10.37 -7.25 3.55
C ASN A 132 9.47 -8.38 3.03
N ILE A 133 8.35 -8.02 2.43
CA ILE A 133 7.42 -8.99 1.82
C ILE A 133 8.13 -9.76 0.70
N ARG A 134 8.88 -9.07 -0.15
CA ARG A 134 9.68 -9.71 -1.20
C ARG A 134 10.64 -10.75 -0.61
N GLY A 135 11.32 -10.41 0.46
CA GLY A 135 12.23 -11.34 1.14
C GLY A 135 11.53 -12.57 1.68
N ARG A 136 10.32 -12.39 2.26
CA ARG A 136 9.52 -13.53 2.76
C ARG A 136 9.07 -14.44 1.64
N ILE A 137 8.63 -13.89 0.51
CA ILE A 137 8.22 -14.67 -0.66
C ILE A 137 9.40 -15.51 -1.16
N LYS A 138 10.57 -14.93 -1.28
CA LYS A 138 11.77 -15.64 -1.72
C LYS A 138 12.13 -16.81 -0.80
N LYS A 139 11.99 -16.64 0.52
CA LYS A 139 12.24 -17.70 1.50
C LYS A 139 11.25 -18.86 1.33
N ILE A 140 9.98 -18.56 1.14
CA ILE A 140 8.95 -19.57 0.93
C ILE A 140 9.24 -20.37 -0.35
N GLN A 141 9.61 -19.70 -1.43
CA GLN A 141 9.95 -20.37 -2.69
C GLN A 141 11.16 -21.30 -2.56
N LYS A 142 12.17 -20.90 -1.78
CA LYS A 142 13.35 -21.75 -1.54
C LYS A 142 13.04 -22.99 -0.69
N SER A 143 12.01 -22.90 0.16
CA SER A 143 11.61 -24.01 1.03
C SER A 143 10.78 -25.06 0.29
N ASN A 144 10.29 -24.72 -0.89
CA ASN A 144 9.54 -25.65 -1.75
C ASN A 144 10.49 -26.20 -2.83
#